data_a1852bbb4bac295f496a8621f1636095
#
_entry.id   a1852bbb4bac295f496a8621f1636095
#
_cell.length_a   1.000
_cell.length_b   1.000
_cell.length_c   1.000
_cell.angle_alpha   90.00
_cell.angle_beta   90.00
_cell.angle_gamma   90.00
#
_symmetry.space_group_name_H-M   'P 1'
#
loop_
_entity.id
_entity.type
_entity.pdbx_description
1 polymer ?
#
loop_
_entity_poly.entity_id
_entity_poly.type
_entity_poly.pdbx_seq_one_letter_code
_entity_poly.pdbx_strand_id
1 'polypeptide(L)'
;MAEQWQGKSRGGKTGYQIFIFLIRHCGVKAAYFLLFFVALYFIAAAPSSTADIWRYARKILGYGRLKSAAFIFRNYFSFGQSIIDKVAISSGLSDRYNYKFEDFEFLKNAIEAGRGAIIIGAHFGNWAAGEPFFKRYGTKLNLVMYDNEHADIKEVLEENQKSDAPFKIIPVNKDNLAHIFMITEALDRGELVCFLGDR
;
A
#
# COMPACT_ATOMS: atom_id res chain seq x y z
N MET A 1 -26.40 -6.15 11.56
CA MET A 1 -25.28 -6.85 10.93
C MET A 1 -24.42 -5.78 10.26
N ALA A 2 -23.18 -5.61 10.67
CA ALA A 2 -22.28 -4.68 10.01
C ALA A 2 -22.00 -5.22 8.60
N GLU A 3 -22.22 -4.41 7.58
CA GLU A 3 -21.89 -4.74 6.20
C GLU A 3 -20.38 -5.03 6.15
N GLN A 4 -20.04 -6.26 5.80
CA GLN A 4 -18.66 -6.70 5.67
C GLN A 4 -18.05 -5.91 4.51
N TRP A 5 -17.02 -5.12 4.79
CA TRP A 5 -16.31 -4.33 3.79
C TRP A 5 -15.82 -5.24 2.66
N GLN A 6 -16.31 -4.99 1.43
CA GLN A 6 -16.09 -5.87 0.27
C GLN A 6 -14.81 -5.54 -0.53
N GLY A 7 -13.97 -4.63 -0.04
CA GLY A 7 -12.68 -4.31 -0.69
C GLY A 7 -12.76 -3.68 -2.08
N LYS A 8 -13.96 -3.29 -2.55
CA LYS A 8 -14.14 -2.72 -3.90
C LYS A 8 -13.40 -1.39 -4.05
N SER A 9 -12.26 -1.42 -4.75
CA SER A 9 -11.62 -0.20 -5.23
C SER A 9 -12.51 0.46 -6.29
N ARG A 10 -12.73 1.78 -6.16
CA ARG A 10 -13.48 2.58 -7.15
C ARG A 10 -12.61 3.00 -8.34
N GLY A 11 -11.30 2.68 -8.34
CA GLY A 11 -10.38 2.91 -9.45
C GLY A 11 -10.36 1.68 -10.36
N GLY A 12 -10.87 1.78 -11.58
CA GLY A 12 -10.79 0.69 -12.55
C GLY A 12 -9.37 0.50 -13.12
N LYS A 13 -9.11 -0.64 -13.79
CA LYS A 13 -7.85 -0.98 -14.47
C LYS A 13 -7.29 0.19 -15.31
N THR A 14 -8.17 0.85 -16.07
CA THR A 14 -7.80 2.01 -16.91
C THR A 14 -7.22 3.18 -16.11
N GLY A 15 -7.81 3.47 -14.94
CA GLY A 15 -7.31 4.53 -14.07
C GLY A 15 -5.86 4.29 -13.64
N TYR A 16 -5.54 3.08 -13.20
CA TYR A 16 -4.16 2.70 -12.82
C TYR A 16 -3.20 2.79 -14.01
N GLN A 17 -3.60 2.33 -15.18
CA GLN A 17 -2.78 2.40 -16.40
C GLN A 17 -2.44 3.83 -16.81
N ILE A 18 -3.38 4.77 -16.68
CA ILE A 18 -3.14 6.20 -16.95
C ILE A 18 -2.07 6.73 -16.00
N PHE A 19 -2.17 6.44 -14.70
CA PHE A 19 -1.17 6.90 -13.73
C PHE A 19 0.20 6.27 -13.97
N ILE A 20 0.29 4.97 -14.26
CA ILE A 20 1.54 4.29 -14.62
C ILE A 20 2.17 4.95 -15.85
N PHE A 21 1.38 5.21 -16.89
CA PHE A 21 1.83 5.88 -18.10
C PHE A 21 2.40 7.27 -17.81
N LEU A 22 1.65 8.08 -17.03
CA LEU A 22 2.10 9.42 -16.65
C LEU A 22 3.41 9.41 -15.85
N ILE A 23 3.53 8.50 -14.87
CA ILE A 23 4.76 8.41 -14.07
C ILE A 23 5.94 8.00 -14.92
N ARG A 24 5.74 7.04 -15.83
CA ARG A 24 6.79 6.53 -16.71
C ARG A 24 7.31 7.60 -17.67
N HIS A 25 6.44 8.39 -18.27
CA HIS A 25 6.78 9.35 -19.33
C HIS A 25 6.95 10.79 -18.86
N CYS A 26 6.15 11.22 -17.89
CA CYS A 26 6.08 12.60 -17.42
C CYS A 26 6.55 12.79 -15.96
N GLY A 27 6.79 11.70 -15.25
CA GLY A 27 7.23 11.69 -13.85
C GLY A 27 6.10 11.79 -12.82
N VAL A 28 6.47 11.59 -11.56
CA VAL A 28 5.53 11.53 -10.42
C VAL A 28 4.75 12.85 -10.24
N LYS A 29 5.39 13.99 -10.48
CA LYS A 29 4.74 15.31 -10.33
C LYS A 29 3.55 15.49 -11.27
N ALA A 30 3.64 14.98 -12.51
CA ALA A 30 2.54 15.03 -13.48
C ALA A 30 1.37 14.14 -13.03
N ALA A 31 1.65 12.97 -12.48
CA ALA A 31 0.64 12.11 -11.90
C ALA A 31 -0.07 12.78 -10.70
N TYR A 32 0.66 13.46 -9.82
CA TYR A 32 0.07 14.18 -8.69
C TYR A 32 -0.76 15.39 -9.13
N PHE A 33 -0.35 16.06 -10.22
CA PHE A 33 -1.16 17.11 -10.82
C PHE A 33 -2.52 16.57 -11.31
N LEU A 34 -2.54 15.45 -12.02
CA LEU A 34 -3.80 14.80 -12.40
C LEU A 34 -4.59 14.36 -11.15
N LEU A 35 -3.92 13.79 -10.16
CA LEU A 35 -4.55 13.35 -8.90
C LEU A 35 -5.29 14.49 -8.19
N PHE A 36 -4.82 15.74 -8.30
CA PHE A 36 -5.51 16.90 -7.73
C PHE A 36 -6.97 16.96 -8.23
N PHE A 37 -7.19 16.85 -9.53
CA PHE A 37 -8.52 16.86 -10.13
C PHE A 37 -9.32 15.59 -9.79
N VAL A 38 -8.67 14.45 -9.75
CA VAL A 38 -9.30 13.19 -9.34
C VAL A 38 -9.78 13.26 -7.89
N ALA A 39 -9.01 13.84 -6.99
CA ALA A 39 -9.42 14.04 -5.59
C ALA A 39 -10.64 14.97 -5.48
N LEU A 40 -10.67 16.07 -6.24
CA LEU A 40 -11.84 16.95 -6.30
C LEU A 40 -13.08 16.21 -6.83
N TYR A 41 -12.91 15.41 -7.88
CA TYR A 41 -14.00 14.57 -8.40
C TYR A 41 -14.56 13.62 -7.34
N PHE A 42 -13.69 12.92 -6.58
CA PHE A 42 -14.13 11.96 -5.58
C PHE A 42 -14.86 12.60 -4.39
N ILE A 43 -14.60 13.85 -4.05
CA ILE A 43 -15.35 14.58 -3.03
C ILE A 43 -16.84 14.61 -3.38
N ALA A 44 -17.18 14.80 -4.66
CA ALA A 44 -18.55 14.80 -5.14
C ALA A 44 -19.08 13.37 -5.44
N ALA A 45 -18.25 12.51 -6.04
CA ALA A 45 -18.63 11.17 -6.48
C ALA A 45 -18.76 10.14 -5.35
N ALA A 46 -18.25 10.44 -4.14
CA ALA A 46 -18.32 9.55 -2.98
C ALA A 46 -18.95 10.24 -1.76
N PRO A 47 -20.25 10.63 -1.80
CA PRO A 47 -20.87 11.46 -0.77
C PRO A 47 -20.89 10.81 0.61
N SER A 48 -21.06 9.50 0.72
CA SER A 48 -21.04 8.78 1.99
C SER A 48 -19.68 8.88 2.66
N SER A 49 -18.61 8.54 1.94
CA SER A 49 -17.24 8.63 2.46
C SER A 49 -16.86 10.07 2.81
N THR A 50 -17.26 11.03 1.98
CA THR A 50 -17.06 12.47 2.25
C THR A 50 -17.75 12.90 3.52
N ALA A 51 -19.00 12.45 3.76
CA ALA A 51 -19.75 12.75 4.98
C ALA A 51 -19.10 12.12 6.23
N ASP A 52 -18.54 10.93 6.12
CA ASP A 52 -17.84 10.27 7.21
C ASP A 52 -16.54 10.98 7.57
N ILE A 53 -15.74 11.38 6.58
CA ILE A 53 -14.52 12.19 6.79
C ILE A 53 -14.89 13.54 7.42
N TRP A 54 -15.97 14.19 6.94
CA TRP A 54 -16.47 15.43 7.54
C TRP A 54 -16.86 15.24 9.00
N ARG A 55 -17.63 14.19 9.30
CA ARG A 55 -18.06 13.86 10.67
C ARG A 55 -16.87 13.62 11.58
N TYR A 56 -15.87 12.87 11.11
CA TYR A 56 -14.64 12.64 11.83
C TYR A 56 -13.88 13.94 12.11
N ALA A 57 -13.67 14.77 11.08
CA ALA A 57 -13.01 16.06 11.24
C ALA A 57 -13.70 16.99 12.22
N ARG A 58 -15.06 17.03 12.19
CA ARG A 58 -15.86 17.89 13.04
C ARG A 58 -16.00 17.38 14.47
N LYS A 59 -16.30 16.08 14.65
CA LYS A 59 -16.66 15.50 15.95
C LYS A 59 -15.46 14.98 16.73
N ILE A 60 -14.48 14.41 16.04
CA ILE A 60 -13.33 13.77 16.69
C ILE A 60 -12.14 14.75 16.74
N LEU A 61 -11.80 15.40 15.62
CA LEU A 61 -10.67 16.34 15.58
C LEU A 61 -11.04 17.76 16.01
N GLY A 62 -12.32 18.08 16.20
CA GLY A 62 -12.78 19.40 16.63
C GLY A 62 -12.54 20.54 15.61
N TYR A 63 -12.34 20.22 14.33
CA TYR A 63 -12.01 21.22 13.32
C TYR A 63 -13.19 22.13 12.99
N GLY A 64 -12.92 23.42 12.72
CA GLY A 64 -13.89 24.37 12.17
C GLY A 64 -14.30 23.97 10.74
N ARG A 65 -15.37 24.58 10.19
CA ARG A 65 -15.94 24.24 8.87
C ARG A 65 -14.90 24.28 7.74
N LEU A 66 -14.14 25.38 7.63
CA LEU A 66 -13.12 25.55 6.59
C LEU A 66 -11.99 24.53 6.70
N LYS A 67 -11.50 24.29 7.94
CA LYS A 67 -10.45 23.29 8.19
C LYS A 67 -10.94 21.88 7.90
N SER A 68 -12.22 21.58 8.17
CA SER A 68 -12.82 20.29 7.82
C SER A 68 -12.92 20.08 6.31
N ALA A 69 -13.30 21.11 5.55
CA ALA A 69 -13.34 21.04 4.08
C ALA A 69 -11.94 20.81 3.50
N ALA A 70 -10.93 21.54 3.97
CA ALA A 70 -9.54 21.33 3.57
C ALA A 70 -9.03 19.92 3.96
N PHE A 71 -9.46 19.40 5.12
CA PHE A 71 -9.11 18.06 5.58
C PHE A 71 -9.69 16.97 4.68
N ILE A 72 -10.92 17.12 4.17
CA ILE A 72 -11.51 16.17 3.21
C ILE A 72 -10.66 16.09 1.95
N PHE A 73 -10.33 17.22 1.34
CA PHE A 73 -9.49 17.25 0.15
C PHE A 73 -8.13 16.59 0.42
N ARG A 74 -7.47 16.98 1.51
CA ARG A 74 -6.17 16.42 1.90
C ARG A 74 -6.24 14.91 2.12
N ASN A 75 -7.32 14.40 2.71
CA ASN A 75 -7.53 12.97 2.93
C ASN A 75 -7.62 12.21 1.60
N TYR A 76 -8.47 12.64 0.67
CA TYR A 76 -8.56 12.03 -0.66
C TYR A 76 -7.26 12.10 -1.44
N PHE A 77 -6.60 13.26 -1.40
CA PHE A 77 -5.34 13.46 -2.11
C PHE A 77 -4.21 12.58 -1.55
N SER A 78 -4.01 12.56 -0.24
CA SER A 78 -2.98 11.72 0.39
C SER A 78 -3.24 10.23 0.21
N PHE A 79 -4.51 9.81 0.28
CA PHE A 79 -4.89 8.43 0.01
C PHE A 79 -4.59 8.06 -1.45
N GLY A 80 -4.96 8.93 -2.39
CA GLY A 80 -4.63 8.75 -3.80
C GLY A 80 -3.13 8.70 -4.08
N GLN A 81 -2.32 9.53 -3.40
CA GLN A 81 -0.86 9.46 -3.49
C GLN A 81 -0.36 8.08 -3.05
N SER A 82 -0.80 7.58 -1.90
CA SER A 82 -0.38 6.25 -1.40
C SER A 82 -0.69 5.12 -2.41
N ILE A 83 -1.86 5.18 -3.07
CA ILE A 83 -2.22 4.19 -4.09
C ILE A 83 -1.32 4.31 -5.33
N ILE A 84 -1.13 5.53 -5.85
CA ILE A 84 -0.30 5.79 -7.03
C ILE A 84 1.14 5.37 -6.77
N ASP A 85 1.68 5.72 -5.60
CA ASP A 85 3.06 5.39 -5.22
C ASP A 85 3.24 3.88 -5.07
N LYS A 86 2.28 3.19 -4.43
CA LYS A 86 2.28 1.73 -4.35
C LYS A 86 2.39 1.11 -5.74
N VAL A 87 1.50 1.51 -6.65
CA VAL A 87 1.46 0.95 -8.02
C VAL A 87 2.73 1.30 -8.78
N ALA A 88 3.24 2.53 -8.68
CA ALA A 88 4.46 2.95 -9.35
C ALA A 88 5.70 2.16 -8.88
N ILE A 89 5.86 1.99 -7.58
CA ILE A 89 6.97 1.25 -6.97
C ILE A 89 6.90 -0.22 -7.40
N SER A 90 5.73 -0.86 -7.26
CA SER A 90 5.52 -2.26 -7.68
C SER A 90 5.68 -2.47 -9.20
N SER A 91 5.46 -1.42 -10.01
CA SER A 91 5.71 -1.44 -11.46
C SER A 91 7.19 -1.18 -11.83
N GLY A 92 8.09 -1.15 -10.85
CA GLY A 92 9.53 -0.95 -11.04
C GLY A 92 9.93 0.48 -11.35
N LEU A 93 9.15 1.47 -10.93
CA LEU A 93 9.44 2.89 -11.05
C LEU A 93 9.96 3.49 -9.73
N SER A 94 10.51 2.64 -8.86
CA SER A 94 11.05 3.03 -7.55
C SER A 94 12.20 4.06 -7.63
N ASP A 95 12.96 4.03 -8.72
CA ASP A 95 14.04 4.98 -9.03
C ASP A 95 13.54 6.43 -9.27
N ARG A 96 12.24 6.61 -9.45
CA ARG A 96 11.60 7.94 -9.56
C ARG A 96 11.34 8.62 -8.22
N TYR A 97 11.63 7.94 -7.11
CA TYR A 97 11.42 8.40 -5.75
C TYR A 97 12.73 8.54 -4.99
N ASN A 98 12.79 9.49 -4.06
CA ASN A 98 13.91 9.62 -3.12
C ASN A 98 13.51 8.98 -1.79
N TYR A 99 14.33 8.05 -1.30
CA TYR A 99 14.08 7.33 -0.05
C TYR A 99 15.07 7.77 1.01
N LYS A 100 14.55 8.02 2.21
CA LYS A 100 15.35 8.24 3.41
C LYS A 100 14.94 7.20 4.43
N PHE A 101 15.87 6.35 4.82
CA PHE A 101 15.65 5.33 5.84
C PHE A 101 16.29 5.80 7.14
N GLU A 102 15.50 5.81 8.21
CA GLU A 102 15.95 6.17 9.57
C GLU A 102 15.81 4.94 10.47
N ASP A 103 16.71 4.79 11.45
CA ASP A 103 16.68 3.73 12.48
C ASP A 103 16.58 2.28 11.94
N PHE A 104 17.20 2.02 10.80
CA PHE A 104 17.11 0.74 10.11
C PHE A 104 18.16 -0.30 10.54
N GLU A 105 19.11 0.04 11.40
CA GLU A 105 20.22 -0.83 11.79
C GLU A 105 19.72 -2.14 12.42
N PHE A 106 18.64 -2.09 13.21
CA PHE A 106 18.07 -3.29 13.80
C PHE A 106 17.57 -4.28 12.72
N LEU A 107 16.86 -3.76 11.73
CA LEU A 107 16.35 -4.58 10.62
C LEU A 107 17.48 -5.11 9.74
N LYS A 108 18.50 -4.29 9.47
CA LYS A 108 19.68 -4.69 8.74
C LYS A 108 20.41 -5.85 9.44
N ASN A 109 20.63 -5.73 10.75
CA ASN A 109 21.28 -6.78 11.53
C ASN A 109 20.47 -8.09 11.53
N ALA A 110 19.13 -8.01 11.56
CA ALA A 110 18.27 -9.18 11.46
C ALA A 110 18.39 -9.87 10.09
N ILE A 111 18.50 -9.09 9.00
CA ILE A 111 18.69 -9.62 7.65
C ILE A 111 20.08 -10.27 7.53
N GLU A 112 21.14 -9.59 7.98
CA GLU A 112 22.52 -10.10 7.92
C GLU A 112 22.73 -11.35 8.77
N ALA A 113 21.96 -11.53 9.84
CA ALA A 113 21.97 -12.74 10.64
C ALA A 113 21.49 -13.99 9.89
N GLY A 114 20.70 -13.84 8.81
CA GLY A 114 20.26 -14.93 7.92
C GLY A 114 19.37 -16.01 8.57
N ARG A 115 18.82 -15.74 9.76
CA ARG A 115 18.01 -16.70 10.53
C ARG A 115 16.51 -16.57 10.30
N GLY A 116 16.09 -15.69 9.38
CA GLY A 116 14.71 -15.25 9.28
C GLY A 116 14.27 -14.37 10.47
N ALA A 117 13.27 -13.56 10.27
CA ALA A 117 12.69 -12.74 11.32
C ALA A 117 11.21 -12.45 11.08
N ILE A 118 10.47 -12.28 12.18
CA ILE A 118 9.09 -11.83 12.14
C ILE A 118 9.07 -10.33 12.39
N ILE A 119 8.43 -9.60 11.48
CA ILE A 119 8.20 -8.16 11.59
C ILE A 119 6.72 -7.95 11.91
N ILE A 120 6.43 -7.23 12.99
CA ILE A 120 5.08 -6.81 13.34
C ILE A 120 4.96 -5.33 12.94
N GLY A 121 4.12 -5.07 11.94
CA GLY A 121 3.83 -3.73 11.43
C GLY A 121 2.41 -3.28 11.74
N ALA A 122 2.06 -2.11 11.27
CA ALA A 122 0.73 -1.55 11.31
C ALA A 122 0.36 -0.94 9.94
N HIS A 123 -0.94 -0.75 9.69
CA HIS A 123 -1.42 -0.04 8.50
C HIS A 123 -1.16 1.47 8.60
N PHE A 124 0.11 1.85 8.56
CA PHE A 124 0.53 3.23 8.62
C PHE A 124 1.37 3.61 7.40
N GLY A 125 0.91 4.59 6.64
CA GLY A 125 1.58 5.04 5.42
C GLY A 125 1.50 4.03 4.27
N ASN A 126 2.57 3.98 3.48
CA ASN A 126 2.68 3.13 2.29
C ASN A 126 3.81 2.10 2.48
N TRP A 127 3.48 0.87 2.83
CA TRP A 127 4.46 -0.20 3.05
C TRP A 127 5.27 -0.55 1.78
N ALA A 128 4.71 -0.32 0.57
CA ALA A 128 5.44 -0.52 -0.68
C ALA A 128 6.68 0.40 -0.81
N ALA A 129 6.70 1.53 -0.09
CA ALA A 129 7.87 2.40 -0.04
C ALA A 129 9.12 1.71 0.58
N GLY A 130 8.94 0.60 1.29
CA GLY A 130 10.04 -0.23 1.81
C GLY A 130 10.70 -1.13 0.76
N GLU A 131 10.08 -1.34 -0.42
CA GLU A 131 10.61 -2.23 -1.45
C GLU A 131 12.09 -2.00 -1.82
N PRO A 132 12.54 -0.76 -2.06
CA PRO A 132 13.94 -0.51 -2.42
C PRO A 132 14.93 -0.89 -1.32
N PHE A 133 14.51 -0.82 -0.04
CA PHE A 133 15.33 -1.28 1.08
C PHE A 133 15.55 -2.80 1.00
N PHE A 134 14.48 -3.59 0.92
CA PHE A 134 14.59 -5.05 0.87
C PHE A 134 15.33 -5.54 -0.37
N LYS A 135 15.11 -4.88 -1.51
CA LYS A 135 15.83 -5.15 -2.75
C LYS A 135 17.34 -4.89 -2.60
N ARG A 136 17.72 -3.81 -1.93
CA ARG A 136 19.14 -3.47 -1.69
C ARG A 136 19.87 -4.51 -0.86
N TYR A 137 19.18 -5.12 0.12
CA TYR A 137 19.74 -6.15 0.99
C TYR A 137 19.52 -7.58 0.48
N GLY A 138 18.92 -7.75 -0.70
CA GLY A 138 18.70 -9.06 -1.33
C GLY A 138 17.80 -10.01 -0.54
N THR A 139 17.00 -9.49 0.38
CA THR A 139 16.08 -10.30 1.20
C THR A 139 14.65 -10.21 0.70
N LYS A 140 13.89 -11.28 0.91
CA LYS A 140 12.46 -11.33 0.60
C LYS A 140 11.64 -11.02 1.84
N LEU A 141 10.58 -10.21 1.65
CA LEU A 141 9.58 -9.91 2.66
C LEU A 141 8.27 -10.59 2.31
N ASN A 142 7.87 -11.56 3.12
CA ASN A 142 6.62 -12.28 2.99
C ASN A 142 5.54 -11.56 3.80
N LEU A 143 4.55 -10.98 3.12
CA LEU A 143 3.43 -10.25 3.75
C LEU A 143 2.28 -11.21 4.01
N VAL A 144 1.93 -11.42 5.27
CA VAL A 144 0.81 -12.27 5.68
C VAL A 144 -0.45 -11.44 5.71
N MET A 145 -1.38 -11.71 4.82
CA MET A 145 -2.63 -10.93 4.70
C MET A 145 -3.79 -11.75 4.11
N TYR A 146 -5.01 -11.27 4.34
CA TYR A 146 -6.18 -11.84 3.65
C TYR A 146 -6.18 -11.44 2.18
N ASP A 147 -6.33 -12.43 1.30
CA ASP A 147 -6.38 -12.23 -0.16
C ASP A 147 -7.79 -11.79 -0.60
N ASN A 148 -8.17 -10.54 -0.25
CA ASN A 148 -9.46 -9.94 -0.60
C ASN A 148 -9.32 -8.83 -1.67
N GLU A 149 -8.19 -8.72 -2.36
CA GLU A 149 -8.05 -7.73 -3.43
C GLU A 149 -8.86 -8.16 -4.67
N HIS A 150 -9.48 -7.17 -5.32
CA HIS A 150 -10.22 -7.41 -6.56
C HIS A 150 -9.29 -8.04 -7.62
N ALA A 151 -9.79 -9.06 -8.31
CA ALA A 151 -9.05 -9.77 -9.36
C ALA A 151 -8.47 -8.80 -10.41
N ASP A 152 -9.21 -7.77 -10.81
CA ASP A 152 -8.76 -6.77 -11.79
C ASP A 152 -7.55 -5.94 -11.34
N ILE A 153 -7.48 -5.60 -10.04
CA ILE A 153 -6.35 -4.84 -9.47
C ILE A 153 -5.15 -5.76 -9.29
N LYS A 154 -5.41 -6.99 -8.85
CA LYS A 154 -4.38 -8.01 -8.69
C LYS A 154 -3.71 -8.31 -10.03
N GLU A 155 -4.50 -8.48 -11.11
CA GLU A 155 -4.00 -8.69 -12.46
C GLU A 155 -3.11 -7.53 -12.93
N VAL A 156 -3.50 -6.26 -12.72
CA VAL A 156 -2.68 -5.09 -13.08
C VAL A 156 -1.39 -5.02 -12.26
N LEU A 157 -1.44 -5.36 -10.98
CA LEU A 157 -0.26 -5.39 -10.13
C LEU A 157 0.68 -6.52 -10.55
N GLU A 158 0.15 -7.71 -10.86
CA GLU A 158 0.93 -8.87 -11.29
C GLU A 158 1.55 -8.64 -12.67
N GLU A 159 0.80 -8.09 -13.65
CA GLU A 159 1.32 -7.74 -14.98
C GLU A 159 2.48 -6.72 -14.93
N ASN A 160 2.46 -5.81 -13.94
CA ASN A 160 3.47 -4.77 -13.80
C ASN A 160 4.56 -5.12 -12.77
N GLN A 161 4.36 -6.18 -11.98
CA GLN A 161 5.33 -6.66 -11.01
C GLN A 161 6.48 -7.36 -11.76
N LYS A 162 7.69 -6.85 -11.62
CA LYS A 162 8.88 -7.55 -12.13
C LYS A 162 9.03 -8.84 -11.35
N SER A 163 9.46 -9.91 -12.01
CA SER A 163 9.70 -11.23 -11.40
C SER A 163 10.66 -11.23 -10.20
N ASP A 164 11.35 -10.11 -9.99
CA ASP A 164 12.36 -9.87 -8.96
C ASP A 164 11.84 -8.97 -7.80
N ALA A 165 10.52 -8.90 -7.62
CA ALA A 165 9.96 -8.13 -6.52
C ALA A 165 10.33 -8.76 -5.17
N PRO A 166 10.82 -7.96 -4.20
CA PRO A 166 11.21 -8.46 -2.88
C PRO A 166 10.01 -8.86 -2.01
N PHE A 167 8.80 -8.53 -2.44
CA PHE A 167 7.56 -8.84 -1.72
C PHE A 167 6.88 -10.07 -2.26
N LYS A 168 6.49 -10.96 -1.34
CA LYS A 168 5.64 -12.11 -1.60
C LYS A 168 4.44 -12.06 -0.68
N ILE A 169 3.26 -12.40 -1.18
CA ILE A 169 2.05 -12.47 -0.36
C ILE A 169 1.88 -13.91 0.10
N ILE A 170 1.68 -14.10 1.41
CA ILE A 170 1.22 -15.34 2.01
C ILE A 170 -0.28 -15.14 2.33
N PRO A 171 -1.19 -15.73 1.52
CA PRO A 171 -2.62 -15.54 1.73
C PRO A 171 -3.09 -16.36 2.94
N VAL A 172 -3.81 -15.69 3.85
CA VAL A 172 -4.49 -16.37 4.96
C VAL A 172 -5.90 -16.70 4.54
N ASN A 173 -6.20 -17.98 4.49
CA ASN A 173 -7.54 -18.50 4.25
C ASN A 173 -8.08 -19.16 5.52
N LYS A 174 -9.37 -18.94 5.81
CA LYS A 174 -10.03 -19.53 6.99
C LYS A 174 -10.18 -21.03 6.89
N ASP A 175 -10.19 -21.57 5.66
CA ASP A 175 -10.55 -22.96 5.39
C ASP A 175 -9.36 -23.93 5.40
N ASN A 176 -8.12 -23.42 5.45
CA ASN A 176 -6.93 -24.25 5.49
C ASN A 176 -5.78 -23.60 6.26
N LEU A 177 -4.83 -24.40 6.72
CA LEU A 177 -3.65 -23.98 7.47
C LEU A 177 -2.38 -23.86 6.59
N ALA A 178 -2.52 -23.83 5.26
CA ALA A 178 -1.38 -23.81 4.34
C ALA A 178 -0.45 -22.61 4.59
N HIS A 179 -1.02 -21.48 5.02
CA HIS A 179 -0.24 -20.28 5.36
C HIS A 179 0.78 -20.54 6.49
N ILE A 180 0.49 -21.42 7.46
CA ILE A 180 1.43 -21.75 8.53
C ILE A 180 2.69 -22.43 7.95
N PHE A 181 2.51 -23.40 7.06
CA PHE A 181 3.63 -24.06 6.39
C PHE A 181 4.44 -23.09 5.53
N MET A 182 3.76 -22.16 4.80
CA MET A 182 4.43 -21.14 4.00
C MET A 182 5.25 -20.17 4.86
N ILE A 183 4.75 -19.81 6.04
CA ILE A 183 5.46 -18.95 7.01
C ILE A 183 6.71 -19.67 7.53
N THR A 184 6.56 -20.92 7.98
CA THR A 184 7.68 -21.72 8.50
C THR A 184 8.75 -21.87 7.43
N GLU A 185 8.38 -22.25 6.23
CA GLU A 185 9.30 -22.41 5.10
C GLU A 185 10.04 -21.11 4.74
N ALA A 186 9.36 -19.95 4.81
CA ALA A 186 10.00 -18.66 4.58
C ALA A 186 11.04 -18.34 5.67
N LEU A 187 10.73 -18.59 6.93
CA LEU A 187 11.65 -18.40 8.05
C LEU A 187 12.86 -19.33 7.95
N ASP A 188 12.64 -20.60 7.60
CA ASP A 188 13.72 -21.60 7.41
C ASP A 188 14.68 -21.22 6.28
N ARG A 189 14.20 -20.49 5.27
CA ARG A 189 15.05 -19.91 4.20
C ARG A 189 15.76 -18.62 4.62
N GLY A 190 15.61 -18.14 5.84
CA GLY A 190 16.18 -16.88 6.32
C GLY A 190 15.44 -15.64 5.80
N GLU A 191 14.23 -15.79 5.25
CA GLU A 191 13.42 -14.70 4.76
C GLU A 191 12.68 -13.98 5.90
N LEU A 192 12.22 -12.74 5.64
CA LEU A 192 11.42 -11.98 6.58
C LEU A 192 9.93 -12.28 6.40
N VAL A 193 9.20 -12.35 7.50
CA VAL A 193 7.73 -12.52 7.50
C VAL A 193 7.11 -11.34 8.22
N CYS A 194 6.20 -10.63 7.57
CA CYS A 194 5.54 -9.43 8.11
C CYS A 194 4.06 -9.68 8.38
N PHE A 195 3.65 -9.39 9.60
CA PHE A 195 2.25 -9.35 10.03
C PHE A 195 1.83 -7.91 10.28
N LEU A 196 0.61 -7.56 9.85
CA LEU A 196 -0.02 -6.30 10.23
C LEU A 196 -0.84 -6.55 11.50
N GLY A 197 -0.29 -6.13 12.64
CA GLY A 197 -0.80 -6.47 13.97
C GLY A 197 -1.88 -5.54 14.53
N ASP A 198 -2.38 -4.61 13.72
CA ASP A 198 -3.37 -3.60 14.10
C ASP A 198 -4.82 -3.95 13.67
N ARG A 199 -5.06 -5.20 13.26
CA ARG A 199 -6.38 -5.75 12.90
C ARG A 199 -6.61 -7.12 13.53
#